data_dacdd4380b80f0243a57fb5ad8cfbbe5
#
_entry.id   dacdd4380b80f0243a57fb5ad8cfbbe5
#
_cell.length_a   1.000
_cell.length_b   1.000
_cell.length_c   1.000
_cell.angle_alpha   90.00
_cell.angle_beta   90.00
_cell.angle_gamma   90.00
#
_symmetry.space_group_name_H-M   'P 1'
#
loop_
_entity.id
_entity.type
_entity.pdbx_description
1 polymer ?
#
loop_
_entity_poly.entity_id
_entity_poly.type
_entity_poly.pdbx_seq_one_letter_code
_entity_poly.pdbx_strand_id
1 'polypeptide(L)'
;MTHTSDVAVLVGRFQPLHNAHLALLRRALEIAPQCIVVVGSAFQARTPKNPFTWTERAEMIRLALPEAERERVRVVPMRDYYDETRWVQSVRASVATLLAPQGRVEAMRIALVGHFKDATSSYLAAFPGWTLDSVERLPGADATQIRDALFGGAPEDEHAPATLDATLAAFVDQAPPSTLGFLRAWAALPFYAELAVEWRMLRRYKEAWRAAPYAPTFVTVDAVMQCAGQVLLIRRGKAPGRGLLAVPGGFIEARETTWQSCLRELEEETHLKLLETTMRRSLRSVAVFDHPDRSQRGRTITHAHHIDLGDRELPEVRADDDAASVEWVPIAGLAALEDRFFDDHFHMLDHFLGLTSA
;
A
#
# COMPACT_ATOMS: atom_id res chain seq x y z
N MET A 1 -1.90 -28.41 -26.67
CA MET A 1 -1.74 -28.73 -25.24
C MET A 1 -3.10 -28.70 -24.60
N THR A 2 -3.49 -29.72 -23.86
CA THR A 2 -4.77 -29.75 -23.13
C THR A 2 -4.57 -28.97 -21.82
N HIS A 3 -5.21 -27.80 -21.68
CA HIS A 3 -5.20 -27.04 -20.46
C HIS A 3 -5.97 -27.76 -19.34
N THR A 4 -5.43 -27.73 -18.11
CA THR A 4 -6.07 -28.35 -16.94
C THR A 4 -7.12 -27.44 -16.30
N SER A 5 -7.07 -26.16 -16.59
CA SER A 5 -7.98 -25.14 -16.09
C SER A 5 -8.47 -24.24 -17.22
N ASP A 6 -9.59 -23.58 -17.00
CA ASP A 6 -10.17 -22.65 -17.98
C ASP A 6 -9.59 -21.24 -17.78
N VAL A 7 -9.24 -20.92 -16.54
CA VAL A 7 -8.62 -19.64 -16.12
C VAL A 7 -7.57 -19.91 -15.06
N ALA A 8 -6.42 -19.25 -15.16
CA ALA A 8 -5.44 -19.14 -14.08
C ALA A 8 -5.52 -17.75 -13.43
N VAL A 9 -5.45 -17.69 -12.12
CA VAL A 9 -5.38 -16.44 -11.34
C VAL A 9 -4.04 -16.38 -10.63
N LEU A 10 -3.37 -15.26 -10.72
CA LEU A 10 -2.10 -14.98 -10.07
C LEU A 10 -2.24 -13.71 -9.23
N VAL A 11 -1.92 -13.79 -7.93
CA VAL A 11 -1.99 -12.65 -7.02
C VAL A 11 -0.60 -12.21 -6.61
N GLY A 12 -0.31 -10.92 -6.68
CA GLY A 12 0.98 -10.39 -6.25
C GLY A 12 1.06 -8.87 -6.25
N ARG A 13 2.10 -8.33 -5.63
CA ARG A 13 2.35 -6.87 -5.64
C ARG A 13 3.18 -6.41 -6.83
N PHE A 14 4.09 -7.24 -7.33
CA PHE A 14 4.97 -6.94 -8.48
C PHE A 14 5.73 -5.60 -8.33
N GLN A 15 6.38 -5.38 -7.21
CA GLN A 15 7.06 -4.14 -6.84
C GLN A 15 8.60 -4.27 -6.78
N PRO A 16 9.35 -4.43 -7.91
CA PRO A 16 8.89 -4.61 -9.29
C PRO A 16 8.64 -6.07 -9.66
N LEU A 17 8.28 -6.30 -10.93
CA LEU A 17 8.28 -7.63 -11.55
C LEU A 17 9.70 -8.20 -11.56
N HIS A 18 9.86 -9.47 -11.22
CA HIS A 18 11.13 -10.20 -11.26
C HIS A 18 10.95 -11.65 -11.76
N ASN A 19 12.04 -12.39 -11.96
CA ASN A 19 12.00 -13.71 -12.61
C ASN A 19 11.12 -14.74 -11.88
N ALA A 20 11.02 -14.70 -10.55
CA ALA A 20 10.09 -15.58 -9.84
C ALA A 20 8.60 -15.26 -10.18
N HIS A 21 8.24 -13.99 -10.32
CA HIS A 21 6.91 -13.60 -10.80
C HIS A 21 6.68 -14.05 -12.25
N LEU A 22 7.69 -13.93 -13.12
CA LEU A 22 7.61 -14.37 -14.51
C LEU A 22 7.44 -15.89 -14.62
N ALA A 23 8.08 -16.66 -13.73
CA ALA A 23 7.90 -18.11 -13.67
C ALA A 23 6.46 -18.50 -13.30
N LEU A 24 5.86 -17.83 -12.31
CA LEU A 24 4.44 -18.01 -11.95
C LEU A 24 3.52 -17.68 -13.12
N LEU A 25 3.80 -16.58 -13.83
CA LEU A 25 3.01 -16.17 -14.99
C LEU A 25 3.10 -17.16 -16.16
N ARG A 26 4.30 -17.69 -16.43
CA ARG A 26 4.50 -18.76 -17.42
C ARG A 26 3.72 -20.02 -17.05
N ARG A 27 3.82 -20.43 -15.77
CA ARG A 27 3.05 -21.58 -15.27
C ARG A 27 1.55 -21.38 -15.45
N ALA A 28 1.04 -20.18 -15.14
CA ALA A 28 -0.37 -19.84 -15.34
C ALA A 28 -0.80 -20.00 -16.82
N LEU A 29 0.05 -19.56 -17.76
CA LEU A 29 -0.22 -19.66 -19.20
C LEU A 29 -0.04 -21.08 -19.76
N GLU A 30 0.70 -21.96 -19.07
CA GLU A 30 0.80 -23.38 -19.41
C GLU A 30 -0.47 -24.16 -19.05
N ILE A 31 -1.07 -23.85 -17.88
CA ILE A 31 -2.22 -24.63 -17.37
C ILE A 31 -3.57 -24.09 -17.83
N ALA A 32 -3.64 -22.84 -18.32
CA ALA A 32 -4.89 -22.21 -18.73
C ALA A 32 -4.71 -21.37 -20.01
N PRO A 33 -5.76 -21.24 -20.86
CA PRO A 33 -5.73 -20.38 -22.04
C PRO A 33 -5.63 -18.90 -21.71
N GLN A 34 -6.05 -18.49 -20.53
CA GLN A 34 -6.01 -17.10 -20.06
C GLN A 34 -5.57 -17.00 -18.60
N CYS A 35 -4.91 -15.90 -18.26
CA CYS A 35 -4.45 -15.57 -16.91
C CYS A 35 -4.99 -14.23 -16.46
N ILE A 36 -5.54 -14.16 -15.24
CA ILE A 36 -5.90 -12.91 -14.57
C ILE A 36 -4.86 -12.63 -13.49
N VAL A 37 -4.14 -11.54 -13.63
CA VAL A 37 -3.17 -11.08 -12.65
C VAL A 37 -3.80 -10.03 -11.75
N VAL A 38 -4.01 -10.38 -10.49
CA VAL A 38 -4.53 -9.48 -9.45
C VAL A 38 -3.36 -8.76 -8.81
N VAL A 39 -3.26 -7.46 -9.06
CA VAL A 39 -2.18 -6.61 -8.55
C VAL A 39 -2.63 -5.95 -7.25
N GLY A 40 -2.15 -6.46 -6.12
CA GLY A 40 -2.44 -5.90 -4.79
C GLY A 40 -1.81 -4.53 -4.54
N SER A 41 -2.20 -3.87 -3.46
CA SER A 41 -1.73 -2.52 -3.08
C SER A 41 -1.88 -1.52 -4.24
N ALA A 42 -3.03 -1.53 -4.93
CA ALA A 42 -3.18 -0.84 -6.20
C ALA A 42 -3.47 0.66 -6.06
N PHE A 43 -4.13 1.05 -4.99
CA PHE A 43 -4.63 2.42 -4.79
C PHE A 43 -3.89 3.18 -3.68
N GLN A 44 -2.70 2.71 -3.33
CA GLN A 44 -1.85 3.39 -2.35
C GLN A 44 -1.00 4.48 -3.00
N ALA A 45 -0.68 5.51 -2.21
CA ALA A 45 0.33 6.50 -2.57
C ALA A 45 1.70 5.82 -2.82
N ARG A 46 2.52 6.47 -3.65
CA ARG A 46 3.89 6.01 -3.87
C ARG A 46 4.71 6.12 -2.60
N THR A 47 5.41 5.04 -2.29
CA THR A 47 6.35 4.96 -1.17
C THR A 47 7.57 4.15 -1.60
N PRO A 48 8.69 4.18 -0.88
CA PRO A 48 9.82 3.29 -1.19
C PRO A 48 9.47 1.79 -1.16
N LYS A 49 8.45 1.39 -0.40
CA LYS A 49 7.95 0.01 -0.36
C LYS A 49 7.07 -0.34 -1.57
N ASN A 50 6.23 0.60 -2.02
CA ASN A 50 5.29 0.47 -3.13
C ASN A 50 5.49 1.64 -4.12
N PRO A 51 6.64 1.71 -4.86
CA PRO A 51 6.96 2.87 -5.69
C PRO A 51 6.14 2.92 -6.99
N PHE A 52 5.68 1.77 -7.50
CA PHE A 52 5.03 1.68 -8.80
C PHE A 52 3.51 1.63 -8.65
N THR A 53 2.80 2.46 -9.43
CA THR A 53 1.35 2.36 -9.57
C THR A 53 0.94 1.01 -10.16
N TRP A 54 -0.32 0.63 -10.03
CA TRP A 54 -0.78 -0.62 -10.62
C TRP A 54 -0.68 -0.63 -12.16
N THR A 55 -0.86 0.52 -12.81
CA THR A 55 -0.70 0.68 -14.27
C THR A 55 0.74 0.48 -14.71
N GLU A 56 1.71 1.01 -13.97
CA GLU A 56 3.14 0.80 -14.23
C GLU A 56 3.54 -0.67 -14.05
N ARG A 57 2.98 -1.34 -13.05
CA ARG A 57 3.19 -2.78 -12.83
C ARG A 57 2.55 -3.63 -13.92
N ALA A 58 1.36 -3.25 -14.38
CA ALA A 58 0.72 -3.89 -15.53
C ALA A 58 1.57 -3.75 -16.80
N GLU A 59 2.18 -2.58 -17.00
CA GLU A 59 3.09 -2.37 -18.12
C GLU A 59 4.38 -3.20 -18.03
N MET A 60 4.98 -3.31 -16.82
CA MET A 60 6.12 -4.22 -16.61
C MET A 60 5.77 -5.68 -16.96
N ILE A 61 4.57 -6.14 -16.56
CA ILE A 61 4.08 -7.49 -16.89
C ILE A 61 3.93 -7.64 -18.41
N ARG A 62 3.29 -6.68 -19.07
CA ARG A 62 3.09 -6.66 -20.52
C ARG A 62 4.41 -6.71 -21.29
N LEU A 63 5.40 -5.90 -20.88
CA LEU A 63 6.72 -5.82 -21.51
C LEU A 63 7.57 -7.08 -21.30
N ALA A 64 7.34 -7.83 -20.24
CA ALA A 64 8.04 -9.08 -19.95
C ALA A 64 7.51 -10.29 -20.73
N LEU A 65 6.34 -10.16 -21.36
CA LEU A 65 5.68 -11.21 -22.13
C LEU A 65 5.94 -11.07 -23.63
N PRO A 66 6.13 -12.19 -24.36
CA PRO A 66 6.04 -12.22 -25.80
C PRO A 66 4.71 -11.64 -26.30
N GLU A 67 4.71 -11.00 -27.44
CA GLU A 67 3.53 -10.34 -28.00
C GLU A 67 2.31 -11.27 -28.11
N ALA A 68 2.52 -12.51 -28.56
CA ALA A 68 1.48 -13.52 -28.71
C ALA A 68 0.81 -13.94 -27.38
N GLU A 69 1.45 -13.68 -26.23
CA GLU A 69 0.92 -14.05 -24.91
C GLU A 69 0.22 -12.88 -24.21
N ARG A 70 0.45 -11.65 -24.65
CA ARG A 70 -0.07 -10.43 -23.99
C ARG A 70 -1.60 -10.40 -23.92
N GLU A 71 -2.28 -10.84 -24.97
CA GLU A 71 -3.74 -10.86 -25.02
C GLU A 71 -4.36 -11.92 -24.10
N ARG A 72 -3.56 -12.90 -23.71
CA ARG A 72 -3.99 -13.96 -22.77
C ARG A 72 -3.91 -13.50 -21.31
N VAL A 73 -3.32 -12.34 -21.02
CA VAL A 73 -3.10 -11.84 -19.66
C VAL A 73 -3.92 -10.57 -19.43
N ARG A 74 -4.78 -10.61 -18.41
CA ARG A 74 -5.55 -9.44 -17.96
C ARG A 74 -5.07 -9.05 -16.58
N VAL A 75 -4.86 -7.76 -16.34
CA VAL A 75 -4.42 -7.22 -15.04
C VAL A 75 -5.59 -6.52 -14.36
N VAL A 76 -5.79 -6.82 -13.07
CA VAL A 76 -6.85 -6.26 -12.23
C VAL A 76 -6.23 -5.60 -11.02
N PRO A 77 -6.48 -4.31 -10.77
CA PRO A 77 -6.04 -3.67 -9.54
C PRO A 77 -6.88 -4.15 -8.35
N MET A 78 -6.21 -4.37 -7.21
CA MET A 78 -6.86 -4.77 -5.96
C MET A 78 -6.37 -3.91 -4.81
N ARG A 79 -7.33 -3.40 -4.03
CA ARG A 79 -7.06 -2.69 -2.76
C ARG A 79 -6.60 -3.70 -1.72
N ASP A 80 -5.71 -3.27 -0.84
CA ASP A 80 -5.44 -4.02 0.38
C ASP A 80 -6.58 -3.79 1.38
N TYR A 81 -7.04 -4.87 1.97
CA TYR A 81 -7.91 -4.85 3.14
C TYR A 81 -7.17 -5.51 4.30
N TYR A 82 -7.35 -5.02 5.53
CA TYR A 82 -6.80 -5.67 6.73
C TYR A 82 -7.73 -6.80 7.24
N ASP A 83 -8.76 -7.11 6.48
CA ASP A 83 -9.69 -8.23 6.64
C ASP A 83 -9.47 -9.21 5.48
N GLU A 84 -8.91 -10.37 5.79
CA GLU A 84 -8.62 -11.42 4.79
C GLU A 84 -9.89 -11.92 4.10
N THR A 85 -10.99 -12.06 4.83
CA THR A 85 -12.27 -12.51 4.27
C THR A 85 -12.80 -11.52 3.24
N ARG A 86 -12.80 -10.24 3.58
CA ARG A 86 -13.21 -9.15 2.69
C ARG A 86 -12.30 -9.08 1.46
N TRP A 87 -10.99 -9.25 1.66
CA TRP A 87 -10.01 -9.25 0.58
C TRP A 87 -10.26 -10.40 -0.40
N VAL A 88 -10.41 -11.64 0.09
CA VAL A 88 -10.71 -12.82 -0.72
C VAL A 88 -12.01 -12.64 -1.50
N GLN A 89 -13.08 -12.14 -0.87
CA GLN A 89 -14.35 -11.85 -1.53
C GLN A 89 -14.18 -10.83 -2.65
N SER A 90 -13.43 -9.75 -2.41
CA SER A 90 -13.17 -8.70 -3.40
C SER A 90 -12.38 -9.22 -4.61
N VAL A 91 -11.36 -10.07 -4.37
CA VAL A 91 -10.62 -10.74 -5.45
C VAL A 91 -11.55 -11.62 -6.28
N ARG A 92 -12.37 -12.46 -5.63
CA ARG A 92 -13.32 -13.35 -6.31
C ARG A 92 -14.35 -12.56 -7.13
N ALA A 93 -14.91 -11.50 -6.58
CA ALA A 93 -15.87 -10.63 -7.26
C ALA A 93 -15.24 -9.97 -8.51
N SER A 94 -14.02 -9.46 -8.39
CA SER A 94 -13.31 -8.83 -9.50
C SER A 94 -13.01 -9.84 -10.63
N VAL A 95 -12.58 -11.05 -10.28
CA VAL A 95 -12.36 -12.13 -11.24
C VAL A 95 -13.69 -12.53 -11.90
N ALA A 96 -14.75 -12.70 -11.12
CA ALA A 96 -16.07 -13.05 -11.64
C ALA A 96 -16.62 -11.99 -12.60
N THR A 97 -16.47 -10.71 -12.29
CA THR A 97 -16.89 -9.60 -13.16
C THR A 97 -16.19 -9.64 -14.52
N LEU A 98 -14.86 -9.93 -14.54
CA LEU A 98 -14.11 -10.06 -15.79
C LEU A 98 -14.52 -11.28 -16.63
N LEU A 99 -14.95 -12.37 -15.99
CA LEU A 99 -15.29 -13.60 -16.64
C LEU A 99 -16.77 -13.67 -17.06
N ALA A 100 -17.65 -12.88 -16.43
CA ALA A 100 -19.10 -12.89 -16.69
C ALA A 100 -19.49 -12.82 -18.18
N PRO A 101 -18.81 -12.02 -19.04
CA PRO A 101 -19.12 -12.01 -20.48
C PRO A 101 -18.82 -13.33 -21.22
N GLN A 102 -18.03 -14.24 -20.62
CA GLN A 102 -17.61 -15.51 -21.21
C GLN A 102 -18.55 -16.68 -20.85
N GLY A 103 -19.50 -16.47 -19.93
CA GLY A 103 -20.46 -17.49 -19.51
C GLY A 103 -20.59 -17.63 -17.98
N ARG A 104 -21.09 -18.80 -17.55
CA ARG A 104 -21.27 -19.09 -16.12
C ARG A 104 -19.93 -19.32 -15.44
N VAL A 105 -19.52 -18.37 -14.61
CA VAL A 105 -18.24 -18.40 -13.88
C VAL A 105 -18.17 -19.59 -12.92
N GLU A 106 -19.30 -19.97 -12.32
CA GLU A 106 -19.40 -21.11 -11.38
C GLU A 106 -19.09 -22.46 -12.05
N ALA A 107 -19.20 -22.54 -13.37
CA ALA A 107 -18.87 -23.74 -14.13
C ALA A 107 -17.42 -23.78 -14.60
N MET A 108 -16.66 -22.69 -14.43
CA MET A 108 -15.26 -22.60 -14.86
C MET A 108 -14.32 -23.23 -13.84
N ARG A 109 -13.32 -23.97 -14.33
CA ARG A 109 -12.21 -24.49 -13.52
C ARG A 109 -11.18 -23.38 -13.37
N ILE A 110 -11.14 -22.76 -12.20
CA ILE A 110 -10.22 -21.68 -11.88
C ILE A 110 -9.05 -22.23 -11.05
N ALA A 111 -7.83 -22.02 -11.50
CA ALA A 111 -6.61 -22.34 -10.76
C ALA A 111 -5.98 -21.08 -10.21
N LEU A 112 -5.68 -21.06 -8.89
CA LEU A 112 -4.85 -20.06 -8.26
C LEU A 112 -3.39 -20.51 -8.34
N VAL A 113 -2.55 -19.76 -9.04
CA VAL A 113 -1.13 -20.06 -9.19
C VAL A 113 -0.32 -19.27 -8.19
N GLY A 114 0.51 -19.96 -7.42
CA GLY A 114 1.32 -19.30 -6.40
C GLY A 114 2.37 -20.22 -5.80
N HIS A 115 3.10 -19.71 -4.83
CA HIS A 115 3.98 -20.55 -4.01
C HIS A 115 3.80 -20.17 -2.54
N PHE A 116 3.84 -21.17 -1.67
CA PHE A 116 3.90 -20.93 -0.24
C PHE A 116 5.31 -20.47 0.13
N LYS A 117 5.42 -19.23 0.58
CA LYS A 117 6.68 -18.63 1.04
C LYS A 117 6.84 -18.79 2.54
N ASP A 118 5.82 -18.43 3.27
CA ASP A 118 5.72 -18.38 4.72
C ASP A 118 4.26 -18.18 5.14
N ALA A 119 4.02 -17.86 6.40
CA ALA A 119 2.67 -17.59 6.91
C ALA A 119 1.93 -16.45 6.16
N THR A 120 2.65 -15.53 5.50
CA THR A 120 2.03 -14.46 4.70
C THR A 120 1.41 -14.95 3.39
N SER A 121 1.62 -16.20 3.03
CA SER A 121 1.03 -16.85 1.84
C SER A 121 -0.18 -17.72 2.18
N SER A 122 -0.61 -17.77 3.45
CA SER A 122 -1.74 -18.61 3.92
C SER A 122 -3.05 -18.30 3.22
N TYR A 123 -3.25 -17.06 2.79
CA TYR A 123 -4.43 -16.63 2.02
C TYR A 123 -4.65 -17.42 0.73
N LEU A 124 -3.61 -18.03 0.15
CA LEU A 124 -3.73 -18.85 -1.06
C LEU A 124 -4.67 -20.07 -0.84
N ALA A 125 -4.79 -20.55 0.40
CA ALA A 125 -5.71 -21.62 0.76
C ALA A 125 -7.15 -21.14 1.02
N ALA A 126 -7.40 -19.82 1.06
CA ALA A 126 -8.67 -19.22 1.44
C ALA A 126 -9.66 -19.02 0.28
N PHE A 127 -9.38 -19.56 -0.93
CA PHE A 127 -10.24 -19.43 -2.11
C PHE A 127 -11.10 -20.69 -2.35
N PRO A 128 -12.32 -20.77 -1.78
CA PRO A 128 -13.18 -21.94 -1.93
C PRO A 128 -13.55 -22.18 -3.40
N GLY A 129 -13.42 -23.43 -3.85
CA GLY A 129 -13.75 -23.86 -5.21
C GLY A 129 -12.69 -23.56 -6.28
N TRP A 130 -11.58 -22.91 -5.91
CA TRP A 130 -10.41 -22.75 -6.79
C TRP A 130 -9.38 -23.82 -6.46
N THR A 131 -8.69 -24.34 -7.47
CA THR A 131 -7.59 -25.27 -7.27
C THR A 131 -6.29 -24.51 -7.10
N LEU A 132 -5.45 -24.91 -6.15
CA LEU A 132 -4.13 -24.33 -5.98
C LEU A 132 -3.11 -25.08 -6.83
N ASP A 133 -2.49 -24.40 -7.80
CA ASP A 133 -1.30 -24.87 -8.52
C ASP A 133 -0.05 -24.23 -7.87
N SER A 134 0.63 -25.02 -7.03
CA SER A 134 1.79 -24.56 -6.28
C SER A 134 3.07 -24.71 -7.10
N VAL A 135 3.79 -23.61 -7.26
CA VAL A 135 5.09 -23.57 -7.96
C VAL A 135 6.22 -23.48 -6.93
N GLU A 136 7.30 -24.20 -7.14
CA GLU A 136 8.47 -24.10 -6.30
C GLU A 136 9.09 -22.70 -6.39
N ARG A 137 9.54 -22.18 -5.26
CA ARG A 137 10.14 -20.84 -5.19
C ARG A 137 11.50 -20.82 -5.89
N LEU A 138 11.65 -19.90 -6.84
CA LEU A 138 12.97 -19.63 -7.44
C LEU A 138 13.87 -18.91 -6.45
N PRO A 139 15.07 -19.41 -6.17
CA PRO A 139 16.03 -18.73 -5.30
C PRO A 139 16.53 -17.43 -5.95
N GLY A 140 16.89 -16.46 -5.10
CA GLY A 140 17.63 -15.27 -5.51
C GLY A 140 16.79 -14.07 -5.98
N ALA A 141 15.55 -14.24 -6.43
CA ALA A 141 14.74 -13.10 -6.89
C ALA A 141 13.96 -12.47 -5.73
N ASP A 142 14.35 -11.26 -5.31
CA ASP A 142 13.69 -10.49 -4.24
C ASP A 142 13.44 -9.04 -4.67
N ALA A 143 12.16 -8.67 -4.72
CA ALA A 143 11.75 -7.31 -5.07
C ALA A 143 12.29 -6.23 -4.12
N THR A 144 12.52 -6.58 -2.85
CA THR A 144 13.08 -5.64 -1.85
C THR A 144 14.52 -5.28 -2.20
N GLN A 145 15.34 -6.27 -2.54
CA GLN A 145 16.73 -6.02 -2.96
C GLN A 145 16.81 -5.17 -4.22
N ILE A 146 15.91 -5.40 -5.20
CA ILE A 146 15.85 -4.58 -6.43
C ILE A 146 15.45 -3.14 -6.11
N ARG A 147 14.49 -2.91 -5.20
CA ARG A 147 14.12 -1.56 -4.75
C ARG A 147 15.25 -0.89 -3.98
N ASP A 148 15.94 -1.63 -3.12
CA ASP A 148 17.09 -1.11 -2.39
C ASP A 148 18.23 -0.69 -3.33
N ALA A 149 18.47 -1.44 -4.40
CA ALA A 149 19.42 -1.06 -5.44
C ALA A 149 18.93 0.16 -6.26
N LEU A 150 17.63 0.20 -6.59
CA LEU A 150 17.03 1.32 -7.31
C LEU A 150 17.22 2.63 -6.55
N PHE A 151 16.85 2.68 -5.28
CA PHE A 151 16.95 3.91 -4.48
C PHE A 151 18.35 4.19 -3.95
N GLY A 152 19.14 3.12 -3.67
CA GLY A 152 20.53 3.24 -3.27
C GLY A 152 21.46 3.73 -4.39
N GLY A 153 21.06 3.54 -5.66
CA GLY A 153 21.75 4.09 -6.83
C GLY A 153 21.39 5.54 -7.16
N ALA A 154 20.44 6.15 -6.43
CA ALA A 154 20.11 7.55 -6.61
C ALA A 154 21.26 8.45 -6.14
N PRO A 155 21.66 9.48 -6.92
CA PRO A 155 22.70 10.41 -6.50
C PRO A 155 22.31 11.10 -5.18
N GLU A 156 23.30 11.32 -4.29
CA GLU A 156 23.09 12.04 -3.04
C GLU A 156 23.01 13.55 -3.24
N ASP A 157 23.67 14.03 -4.30
CA ASP A 157 23.59 15.41 -4.79
C ASP A 157 23.53 15.44 -6.32
N GLU A 158 23.23 16.60 -6.90
CA GLU A 158 23.09 16.77 -8.36
C GLU A 158 24.40 16.53 -9.16
N HIS A 159 25.55 16.49 -8.46
CA HIS A 159 26.86 16.33 -9.06
C HIS A 159 27.46 14.92 -8.84
N ALA A 160 26.80 14.07 -8.07
CA ALA A 160 27.25 12.69 -7.84
C ALA A 160 27.12 11.86 -9.14
N PRO A 161 28.11 11.02 -9.48
CA PRO A 161 28.00 10.16 -10.64
C PRO A 161 26.82 9.21 -10.48
N ALA A 162 26.03 9.06 -11.54
CA ALA A 162 24.88 8.15 -11.56
C ALA A 162 25.39 6.72 -11.38
N THR A 163 25.07 6.11 -10.25
CA THR A 163 25.43 4.72 -9.91
C THR A 163 24.32 3.74 -10.24
N LEU A 164 23.15 4.24 -10.70
CA LEU A 164 21.95 3.43 -10.93
C LEU A 164 22.17 2.27 -11.90
N ASP A 165 22.88 2.51 -13.00
CA ASP A 165 23.20 1.43 -13.96
C ASP A 165 24.06 0.34 -13.33
N ALA A 166 25.03 0.71 -12.52
CA ALA A 166 25.89 -0.26 -11.82
C ALA A 166 25.11 -1.04 -10.78
N THR A 167 24.23 -0.37 -10.01
CA THR A 167 23.41 -1.08 -9.00
C THR A 167 22.37 -2.01 -9.64
N LEU A 168 21.74 -1.60 -10.74
CA LEU A 168 20.78 -2.44 -11.45
C LEU A 168 21.43 -3.57 -12.25
N ALA A 169 22.69 -3.41 -12.67
CA ALA A 169 23.45 -4.46 -13.37
C ALA A 169 23.60 -5.75 -12.52
N ALA A 170 23.60 -5.62 -11.19
CA ALA A 170 23.65 -6.78 -10.28
C ALA A 170 22.37 -7.67 -10.34
N PHE A 171 21.32 -7.23 -10.99
CA PHE A 171 20.02 -7.92 -11.06
C PHE A 171 19.66 -8.45 -12.44
N VAL A 172 20.61 -8.50 -13.38
CA VAL A 172 20.36 -8.98 -14.76
C VAL A 172 19.87 -10.43 -14.80
N ASP A 173 20.25 -11.26 -13.84
CA ASP A 173 19.81 -12.64 -13.72
C ASP A 173 18.56 -12.81 -12.84
N GLN A 174 18.09 -11.74 -12.18
CA GLN A 174 16.98 -11.79 -11.24
C GLN A 174 15.71 -11.13 -11.77
N ALA A 175 15.83 -10.24 -12.74
CA ALA A 175 14.70 -9.53 -13.34
C ALA A 175 14.79 -9.54 -14.88
N PRO A 176 13.64 -9.56 -15.58
CA PRO A 176 13.62 -9.44 -17.04
C PRO A 176 14.34 -8.17 -17.51
N PRO A 177 15.06 -8.21 -18.65
CA PRO A 177 15.68 -7.01 -19.21
C PRO A 177 14.69 -5.85 -19.44
N SER A 178 13.45 -6.16 -19.81
CA SER A 178 12.37 -5.17 -19.95
C SER A 178 12.05 -4.48 -18.62
N THR A 179 12.05 -5.21 -17.49
CA THR A 179 11.88 -4.60 -16.16
C THR A 179 13.04 -3.67 -15.82
N LEU A 180 14.28 -4.10 -16.03
CA LEU A 180 15.45 -3.24 -15.76
C LEU A 180 15.47 -1.99 -16.65
N GLY A 181 15.09 -2.12 -17.93
CA GLY A 181 14.89 -0.99 -18.81
C GLY A 181 13.81 -0.02 -18.34
N PHE A 182 12.67 -0.58 -17.87
CA PHE A 182 11.60 0.20 -17.29
C PHE A 182 12.09 0.98 -16.04
N LEU A 183 12.82 0.33 -15.12
CA LEU A 183 13.33 0.98 -13.93
C LEU A 183 14.27 2.17 -14.23
N ARG A 184 15.13 2.02 -15.27
CA ARG A 184 15.99 3.13 -15.72
C ARG A 184 15.18 4.32 -16.22
N ALA A 185 14.18 4.08 -17.07
CA ALA A 185 13.32 5.14 -17.58
C ALA A 185 12.49 5.78 -16.47
N TRP A 186 11.99 4.97 -15.53
CA TRP A 186 11.20 5.42 -14.38
C TRP A 186 12.01 6.31 -13.42
N ALA A 187 13.29 6.02 -13.23
CA ALA A 187 14.19 6.82 -12.39
C ALA A 187 14.49 8.22 -12.94
N ALA A 188 14.14 8.49 -14.19
CA ALA A 188 14.20 9.84 -14.76
C ALA A 188 12.97 10.70 -14.40
N LEU A 189 11.95 10.14 -13.74
CA LEU A 189 10.73 10.86 -13.40
C LEU A 189 10.90 11.71 -12.12
N PRO A 190 10.23 12.86 -12.00
CA PRO A 190 10.49 13.82 -10.92
C PRO A 190 10.33 13.23 -9.51
N PHE A 191 9.35 12.37 -9.30
CA PHE A 191 9.05 11.77 -7.98
C PHE A 191 10.10 10.75 -7.51
N TYR A 192 10.98 10.27 -8.40
CA TYR A 192 12.03 9.32 -8.00
C TYR A 192 12.99 9.91 -6.98
N ALA A 193 13.44 11.14 -7.18
CA ALA A 193 14.35 11.81 -6.26
C ALA A 193 13.74 11.96 -4.85
N GLU A 194 12.45 12.31 -4.76
CA GLU A 194 11.73 12.43 -3.49
C GLU A 194 11.63 11.09 -2.77
N LEU A 195 11.27 10.02 -3.50
CA LEU A 195 11.21 8.67 -2.94
C LEU A 195 12.59 8.16 -2.49
N ALA A 196 13.66 8.51 -3.20
CA ALA A 196 15.02 8.16 -2.79
C ALA A 196 15.43 8.88 -1.50
N VAL A 197 15.05 10.14 -1.32
CA VAL A 197 15.23 10.87 -0.06
C VAL A 197 14.47 10.19 1.07
N GLU A 198 13.22 9.81 0.84
CA GLU A 198 12.39 9.12 1.83
C GLU A 198 12.99 7.75 2.19
N TRP A 199 13.45 6.99 1.19
CA TRP A 199 14.12 5.70 1.41
C TRP A 199 15.37 5.84 2.30
N ARG A 200 16.23 6.84 2.02
CA ARG A 200 17.41 7.11 2.85
C ARG A 200 17.03 7.48 4.28
N MET A 201 16.01 8.33 4.45
CA MET A 201 15.51 8.71 5.77
C MET A 201 15.01 7.48 6.55
N LEU A 202 14.17 6.64 5.94
CA LEU A 202 13.66 5.42 6.56
C LEU A 202 14.78 4.45 6.94
N ARG A 203 15.82 4.33 6.12
CA ARG A 203 17.00 3.51 6.46
C ARG A 203 17.75 4.07 7.66
N ARG A 204 18.01 5.37 7.69
CA ARG A 204 18.66 6.03 8.85
C ARG A 204 17.84 5.88 10.11
N TYR A 205 16.52 6.04 10.00
CA TYR A 205 15.61 5.84 11.13
C TYR A 205 15.70 4.42 11.70
N LYS A 206 15.64 3.39 10.83
CA LYS A 206 15.76 1.99 11.25
C LYS A 206 17.14 1.68 11.84
N GLU A 207 18.21 2.23 11.26
CA GLU A 207 19.56 2.03 11.75
C GLU A 207 19.77 2.63 13.15
N ALA A 208 19.14 3.78 13.45
CA ALA A 208 19.21 4.39 14.78
C ALA A 208 18.65 3.48 15.89
N TRP A 209 17.69 2.62 15.56
CA TRP A 209 17.11 1.66 16.50
C TRP A 209 17.81 0.30 16.54
N ARG A 210 18.78 0.05 15.67
CA ARG A 210 19.46 -1.25 15.56
C ARG A 210 20.21 -1.65 16.83
N ALA A 211 20.67 -0.69 17.60
CA ALA A 211 21.37 -0.94 18.88
C ALA A 211 20.39 -1.28 20.04
N ALA A 212 19.09 -1.17 19.86
CA ALA A 212 18.13 -1.54 20.88
C ALA A 212 18.17 -3.06 21.13
N PRO A 213 18.08 -3.51 22.42
CA PRO A 213 18.17 -4.94 22.76
C PRO A 213 17.00 -5.77 22.17
N TYR A 214 15.88 -5.11 21.85
CA TYR A 214 14.74 -5.70 21.18
C TYR A 214 14.23 -4.74 20.08
N ALA A 215 13.64 -5.28 19.04
CA ALA A 215 13.01 -4.46 18.01
C ALA A 215 11.91 -3.58 18.64
N PRO A 216 11.93 -2.26 18.46
CA PRO A 216 10.95 -1.38 19.07
C PRO A 216 9.56 -1.58 18.48
N THR A 217 8.56 -1.49 19.34
CA THR A 217 7.16 -1.30 18.93
C THR A 217 6.77 0.12 19.30
N PHE A 218 6.40 0.90 18.28
CA PHE A 218 5.97 2.27 18.46
C PHE A 218 4.46 2.34 18.70
N VAL A 219 4.05 3.26 19.56
CA VAL A 219 2.62 3.54 19.78
C VAL A 219 2.34 4.97 19.34
N THR A 220 1.28 5.12 18.54
CA THR A 220 0.79 6.40 18.04
C THR A 220 -0.68 6.59 18.39
N VAL A 221 -1.17 7.78 18.18
CA VAL A 221 -2.59 8.14 18.24
C VAL A 221 -2.96 8.88 16.96
N ASP A 222 -4.22 8.73 16.56
CA ASP A 222 -4.78 9.41 15.39
C ASP A 222 -6.19 9.92 15.74
N ALA A 223 -6.53 11.12 15.25
CA ALA A 223 -7.83 11.76 15.45
C ALA A 223 -8.64 11.78 14.15
N VAL A 224 -9.61 10.89 14.01
CA VAL A 224 -10.62 10.98 12.96
C VAL A 224 -11.70 11.95 13.40
N MET A 225 -11.51 13.23 13.09
CA MET A 225 -12.38 14.32 13.50
C MET A 225 -13.41 14.60 12.41
N GLN A 226 -14.69 14.41 12.72
CA GLN A 226 -15.81 14.64 11.81
C GLN A 226 -16.64 15.83 12.25
N CYS A 227 -17.12 16.66 11.31
CA CYS A 227 -18.05 17.76 11.54
C CYS A 227 -18.80 18.10 10.25
N ALA A 228 -20.12 18.28 10.32
CA ALA A 228 -20.98 18.70 9.19
C ALA A 228 -20.71 17.93 7.87
N GLY A 229 -20.58 16.61 7.94
CA GLY A 229 -20.31 15.76 6.77
C GLY A 229 -18.90 15.89 6.18
N GLN A 230 -17.97 16.51 6.91
CA GLN A 230 -16.58 16.67 6.53
C GLN A 230 -15.66 16.01 7.58
N VAL A 231 -14.43 15.67 7.19
CA VAL A 231 -13.37 15.17 8.06
C VAL A 231 -12.17 16.12 8.03
N LEU A 232 -11.56 16.31 9.18
CA LEU A 232 -10.35 17.12 9.32
C LEU A 232 -9.13 16.33 8.84
N LEU A 233 -8.42 16.87 7.87
CA LEU A 233 -7.20 16.30 7.34
C LEU A 233 -6.06 17.32 7.39
N ILE A 234 -4.87 16.81 7.58
CA ILE A 234 -3.63 17.55 7.40
C ILE A 234 -2.92 17.09 6.13
N ARG A 235 -2.08 17.94 5.59
CA ARG A 235 -1.08 17.58 4.59
C ARG A 235 0.27 17.57 5.26
N ARG A 236 0.95 16.44 5.21
CA ARG A 236 2.24 16.25 5.89
C ARG A 236 3.31 17.19 5.33
N GLY A 237 4.00 17.91 6.20
CA GLY A 237 5.10 18.83 5.83
C GLY A 237 6.46 18.14 5.71
N LYS A 238 6.66 17.00 6.40
CA LYS A 238 7.94 16.32 6.54
C LYS A 238 7.86 14.85 6.04
N ALA A 239 9.01 14.29 5.68
CA ALA A 239 9.15 12.85 5.41
C ALA A 239 9.00 12.02 6.71
N PRO A 240 8.47 10.77 6.64
CA PRO A 240 7.95 10.10 5.45
C PRO A 240 6.59 10.63 5.02
N GLY A 241 6.27 10.49 3.75
CA GLY A 241 4.97 10.88 3.20
C GLY A 241 4.74 12.37 3.06
N ARG A 242 5.78 13.17 2.83
CA ARG A 242 5.66 14.61 2.60
C ARG A 242 4.66 14.90 1.48
N GLY A 243 3.73 15.82 1.74
CA GLY A 243 2.69 16.20 0.79
C GLY A 243 1.48 15.27 0.75
N LEU A 244 1.52 14.12 1.44
CA LEU A 244 0.38 13.21 1.54
C LEU A 244 -0.63 13.69 2.59
N LEU A 245 -1.89 13.27 2.41
CA LEU A 245 -2.97 13.51 3.36
C LEU A 245 -2.87 12.55 4.54
N ALA A 246 -3.20 13.04 5.72
CA ALA A 246 -3.28 12.24 6.93
C ALA A 246 -4.40 12.78 7.84
N VAL A 247 -4.91 11.95 8.73
CA VAL A 247 -5.62 12.47 9.91
C VAL A 247 -4.59 13.02 10.90
N PRO A 248 -4.90 14.03 11.69
CA PRO A 248 -4.01 14.54 12.73
C PRO A 248 -3.61 13.43 13.71
N GLY A 249 -2.33 13.40 14.11
CA GLY A 249 -1.84 12.39 15.03
C GLY A 249 -0.33 12.21 15.03
N GLY A 250 0.18 11.54 16.08
CA GLY A 250 1.60 11.34 16.27
C GLY A 250 1.93 10.32 17.36
N PHE A 251 3.16 10.38 17.87
CA PHE A 251 3.62 9.49 18.92
C PHE A 251 3.03 9.85 20.29
N ILE A 252 2.75 8.84 21.09
CA ILE A 252 2.39 9.07 22.50
C ILE A 252 3.61 9.55 23.29
N GLU A 253 3.39 10.45 24.23
CA GLU A 253 4.39 10.86 25.19
C GLU A 253 4.43 9.91 26.40
N ALA A 254 5.61 9.77 27.02
CA ALA A 254 5.86 8.79 28.07
C ALA A 254 4.95 8.93 29.32
N ARG A 255 4.31 10.07 29.52
CA ARG A 255 3.44 10.36 30.68
C ARG A 255 2.02 10.73 30.29
N GLU A 256 1.63 10.49 29.05
CA GLU A 256 0.29 10.76 28.54
C GLU A 256 -0.49 9.46 28.31
N THR A 257 -1.78 9.53 28.55
CA THR A 257 -2.71 8.53 28.03
C THR A 257 -2.91 8.73 26.52
N THR A 258 -3.39 7.72 25.80
CA THR A 258 -3.69 7.83 24.36
C THR A 258 -4.69 8.95 24.07
N TRP A 259 -5.63 9.22 24.97
CA TRP A 259 -6.56 10.34 24.84
C TRP A 259 -5.86 11.70 24.96
N GLN A 260 -4.98 11.86 25.94
CA GLN A 260 -4.22 13.12 26.14
C GLN A 260 -3.30 13.40 24.95
N SER A 261 -2.56 12.37 24.47
CA SER A 261 -1.73 12.50 23.27
C SER A 261 -2.57 12.84 22.04
N CYS A 262 -3.75 12.23 21.87
CA CYS A 262 -4.65 12.54 20.76
C CYS A 262 -5.09 14.00 20.75
N LEU A 263 -5.43 14.56 21.91
CA LEU A 263 -5.82 15.97 22.02
C LEU A 263 -4.64 16.91 21.79
N ARG A 264 -3.46 16.58 22.32
CA ARG A 264 -2.24 17.36 22.13
C ARG A 264 -1.85 17.43 20.65
N GLU A 265 -1.73 16.29 19.98
CA GLU A 265 -1.40 16.22 18.55
C GLU A 265 -2.41 16.98 17.69
N LEU A 266 -3.71 16.83 18.01
CA LEU A 266 -4.76 17.55 17.31
C LEU A 266 -4.61 19.08 17.49
N GLU A 267 -4.27 19.56 18.69
CA GLU A 267 -4.03 20.99 18.94
C GLU A 267 -2.75 21.47 18.27
N GLU A 268 -1.65 20.72 18.37
CA GLU A 268 -0.35 21.07 17.79
C GLU A 268 -0.42 21.18 16.26
N GLU A 269 -1.03 20.22 15.59
CA GLU A 269 -1.08 20.19 14.12
C GLU A 269 -2.17 21.08 13.51
N THR A 270 -3.25 21.38 14.26
CA THR A 270 -4.45 22.03 13.68
C THR A 270 -4.91 23.29 14.38
N HIS A 271 -4.35 23.63 15.53
CA HIS A 271 -4.83 24.71 16.41
C HIS A 271 -6.32 24.65 16.74
N LEU A 272 -6.94 23.47 16.67
CA LEU A 272 -8.33 23.27 17.00
C LEU A 272 -8.58 23.55 18.49
N LYS A 273 -9.35 24.59 18.80
CA LYS A 273 -9.66 24.99 20.17
C LYS A 273 -11.07 24.60 20.56
N LEU A 274 -11.19 23.41 21.13
CA LEU A 274 -12.45 22.95 21.73
C LEU A 274 -12.21 22.50 23.17
N LEU A 275 -13.21 22.69 24.03
CA LEU A 275 -13.14 22.18 25.39
C LEU A 275 -13.03 20.66 25.40
N GLU A 276 -12.16 20.10 26.24
CA GLU A 276 -11.99 18.64 26.38
C GLU A 276 -13.33 17.95 26.66
N THR A 277 -14.20 18.57 27.45
CA THR A 277 -15.54 18.04 27.77
C THR A 277 -16.41 17.90 26.50
N THR A 278 -16.27 18.83 25.54
CA THR A 278 -16.95 18.75 24.23
C THR A 278 -16.37 17.59 23.42
N MET A 279 -15.06 17.51 23.33
CA MET A 279 -14.35 16.44 22.60
C MET A 279 -14.72 15.06 23.16
N ARG A 280 -14.75 14.90 24.48
CA ARG A 280 -15.07 13.65 25.15
C ARG A 280 -16.54 13.23 24.91
N ARG A 281 -17.46 14.17 24.88
CA ARG A 281 -18.88 13.92 24.54
C ARG A 281 -19.08 13.54 23.07
N SER A 282 -18.22 14.03 22.22
CA SER A 282 -18.23 13.78 20.77
C SER A 282 -17.48 12.51 20.37
N LEU A 283 -16.73 11.88 21.30
CA LEU A 283 -16.05 10.62 21.04
C LEU A 283 -17.06 9.50 20.80
N ARG A 284 -17.02 8.90 19.62
CA ARG A 284 -17.91 7.81 19.18
C ARG A 284 -17.30 6.45 19.48
N SER A 285 -16.03 6.28 19.13
CA SER A 285 -15.32 5.02 19.31
C SER A 285 -13.81 5.23 19.27
N VAL A 286 -13.08 4.22 19.73
CA VAL A 286 -11.64 4.09 19.57
C VAL A 286 -11.37 2.72 18.97
N ALA A 287 -10.58 2.68 17.91
CA ALA A 287 -10.13 1.44 17.29
C ALA A 287 -8.61 1.35 17.29
N VAL A 288 -8.10 0.12 17.38
CA VAL A 288 -6.65 -0.15 17.31
C VAL A 288 -6.32 -0.66 15.93
N PHE A 289 -5.33 -0.04 15.29
CA PHE A 289 -4.78 -0.48 14.02
C PHE A 289 -3.36 -0.98 14.26
N ASP A 290 -3.17 -2.27 14.09
CA ASP A 290 -1.94 -2.96 14.47
C ASP A 290 -1.40 -3.88 13.38
N HIS A 291 -1.82 -3.71 12.13
CA HIS A 291 -1.28 -4.52 11.04
C HIS A 291 0.25 -4.39 10.97
N PRO A 292 1.01 -5.50 10.86
CA PRO A 292 2.48 -5.46 10.91
C PRO A 292 3.12 -4.54 9.88
N ASP A 293 2.49 -4.41 8.75
CA ASP A 293 2.99 -3.65 7.60
C ASP A 293 2.41 -2.23 7.46
N ARG A 294 1.66 -1.75 8.48
CA ARG A 294 0.98 -0.45 8.40
C ARG A 294 1.91 0.75 8.30
N SER A 295 3.12 0.66 8.82
CA SER A 295 4.10 1.75 8.74
C SER A 295 5.47 1.26 8.29
N GLN A 296 6.13 2.03 7.44
CA GLN A 296 7.49 1.75 6.99
C GLN A 296 8.57 2.09 8.01
N ARG A 297 8.26 2.87 9.04
CA ARG A 297 9.20 3.23 10.14
C ARG A 297 9.54 2.03 11.02
N GLY A 298 8.60 1.09 11.19
CA GLY A 298 8.76 -0.10 12.02
C GLY A 298 7.42 -0.60 12.52
N ARG A 299 7.43 -1.53 13.46
CA ARG A 299 6.21 -2.03 14.10
C ARG A 299 5.53 -0.86 14.83
N THR A 300 4.40 -0.41 14.31
CA THR A 300 3.63 0.70 14.87
C THR A 300 2.20 0.25 15.16
N ILE A 301 1.69 0.62 16.32
CA ILE A 301 0.30 0.38 16.74
C ILE A 301 -0.31 1.75 16.99
N THR A 302 -1.45 2.06 16.37
CA THR A 302 -2.16 3.30 16.67
C THR A 302 -3.50 3.07 17.34
N HIS A 303 -3.85 4.00 18.23
CA HIS A 303 -5.17 4.16 18.78
C HIS A 303 -5.87 5.32 18.05
N ALA A 304 -6.73 4.98 17.09
CA ALA A 304 -7.48 5.97 16.33
C ALA A 304 -8.79 6.32 17.05
N HIS A 305 -8.97 7.60 17.34
CA HIS A 305 -10.13 8.15 18.04
C HIS A 305 -11.09 8.77 17.04
N HIS A 306 -12.30 8.22 16.90
CA HIS A 306 -13.36 8.79 16.08
C HIS A 306 -14.17 9.77 16.89
N ILE A 307 -14.08 11.05 16.55
CA ILE A 307 -14.75 12.16 17.21
C ILE A 307 -15.69 12.84 16.21
N ASP A 308 -16.98 12.82 16.49
CA ASP A 308 -18.01 13.39 15.63
C ASP A 308 -18.69 14.57 16.33
N LEU A 309 -18.42 15.76 15.82
CA LEU A 309 -18.95 17.00 16.35
C LEU A 309 -20.42 17.27 15.95
N GLY A 310 -21.00 16.45 15.05
CA GLY A 310 -22.33 16.61 14.51
C GLY A 310 -22.46 17.78 13.52
N ASP A 311 -23.69 18.18 13.26
CA ASP A 311 -24.02 19.25 12.31
C ASP A 311 -23.91 20.64 12.98
N ARG A 312 -22.68 21.08 13.20
CA ARG A 312 -22.39 22.43 13.67
C ARG A 312 -21.55 23.19 12.66
N GLU A 313 -21.37 24.48 12.87
CA GLU A 313 -20.39 25.27 12.14
C GLU A 313 -19.00 24.65 12.27
N LEU A 314 -18.27 24.58 11.14
CA LEU A 314 -16.92 24.03 11.12
C LEU A 314 -16.01 24.87 12.01
N PRO A 315 -15.34 24.25 12.99
CA PRO A 315 -14.36 24.97 13.79
C PRO A 315 -13.22 25.51 12.91
N GLU A 316 -12.74 26.71 13.27
CA GLU A 316 -11.54 27.27 12.67
C GLU A 316 -10.34 26.38 12.98
N VAL A 317 -9.51 26.17 11.95
CA VAL A 317 -8.27 25.37 12.03
C VAL A 317 -7.15 26.09 11.31
N ARG A 318 -5.94 25.89 11.79
CA ARG A 318 -4.72 26.44 11.19
C ARG A 318 -3.59 25.42 11.33
N ALA A 319 -2.87 25.17 10.24
CA ALA A 319 -1.72 24.27 10.26
C ALA A 319 -0.57 24.82 11.09
N ASP A 320 0.08 23.93 11.82
CA ASP A 320 1.33 24.19 12.54
C ASP A 320 2.14 22.90 12.68
N ASP A 321 3.32 22.98 13.30
CA ASP A 321 4.26 21.89 13.52
C ASP A 321 4.61 21.10 12.24
N ASP A 322 4.22 19.86 12.18
CA ASP A 322 4.52 18.95 11.05
C ASP A 322 3.49 19.01 9.90
N ALA A 323 2.40 19.77 10.06
CA ALA A 323 1.36 19.96 9.06
C ALA A 323 1.69 21.12 8.10
N ALA A 324 1.84 20.85 6.81
CA ALA A 324 2.00 21.90 5.78
C ALA A 324 0.70 22.66 5.52
N SER A 325 -0.44 21.98 5.64
CA SER A 325 -1.79 22.58 5.59
C SER A 325 -2.77 21.71 6.36
N VAL A 326 -3.88 22.32 6.78
CA VAL A 326 -5.02 21.64 7.41
C VAL A 326 -6.31 22.11 6.73
N GLU A 327 -7.23 21.17 6.50
CA GLU A 327 -8.49 21.47 5.83
C GLU A 327 -9.59 20.50 6.24
N TRP A 328 -10.84 20.99 6.21
CA TRP A 328 -12.04 20.17 6.28
C TRP A 328 -12.38 19.65 4.88
N VAL A 329 -12.41 18.33 4.71
CA VAL A 329 -12.62 17.67 3.41
C VAL A 329 -13.94 16.91 3.44
N PRO A 330 -14.83 17.12 2.43
CA PRO A 330 -16.10 16.40 2.35
C PRO A 330 -15.89 14.88 2.31
N ILE A 331 -16.57 14.14 3.19
CA ILE A 331 -16.47 12.67 3.29
C ILE A 331 -16.80 12.00 1.96
N ALA A 332 -17.80 12.51 1.24
CA ALA A 332 -18.21 11.97 -0.06
C ALA A 332 -17.11 11.99 -1.13
N GLY A 333 -16.07 12.83 -0.97
CA GLY A 333 -14.92 12.92 -1.91
C GLY A 333 -13.74 12.03 -1.55
N LEU A 334 -13.70 11.45 -0.35
CA LEU A 334 -12.50 10.79 0.18
C LEU A 334 -12.11 9.55 -0.62
N ALA A 335 -13.07 8.77 -1.10
CA ALA A 335 -12.78 7.55 -1.86
C ALA A 335 -11.96 7.82 -3.15
N ALA A 336 -12.13 9.01 -3.75
CA ALA A 336 -11.36 9.42 -4.93
C ALA A 336 -9.93 9.90 -4.60
N LEU A 337 -9.60 10.05 -3.33
CA LEU A 337 -8.30 10.53 -2.85
C LEU A 337 -7.45 9.41 -2.22
N GLU A 338 -7.85 8.15 -2.31
CA GLU A 338 -7.20 7.03 -1.63
C GLU A 338 -5.70 6.98 -1.89
N ASP A 339 -5.26 7.20 -3.12
CA ASP A 339 -3.85 7.19 -3.54
C ASP A 339 -3.04 8.42 -3.07
N ARG A 340 -3.64 9.31 -2.29
CA ARG A 340 -3.01 10.51 -1.72
C ARG A 340 -2.81 10.44 -0.22
N PHE A 341 -3.23 9.34 0.42
CA PHE A 341 -3.10 9.19 1.87
C PHE A 341 -1.76 8.57 2.27
N PHE A 342 -1.26 9.03 3.40
CA PHE A 342 -0.06 8.49 4.05
C PHE A 342 -0.37 7.16 4.73
N ASP A 343 0.56 6.20 4.64
CA ASP A 343 0.49 4.87 5.27
C ASP A 343 -0.94 4.26 5.13
N ASP A 344 -1.61 3.96 6.25
CA ASP A 344 -2.94 3.36 6.29
C ASP A 344 -4.07 4.31 6.73
N HIS A 345 -3.84 5.64 6.68
CA HIS A 345 -4.84 6.61 7.13
C HIS A 345 -6.16 6.53 6.34
N PHE A 346 -6.12 6.16 5.05
CA PHE A 346 -7.34 5.89 4.30
C PHE A 346 -8.12 4.69 4.87
N HIS A 347 -7.43 3.64 5.30
CA HIS A 347 -8.08 2.47 5.92
C HIS A 347 -8.71 2.80 7.26
N MET A 348 -8.09 3.69 8.04
CA MET A 348 -8.70 4.21 9.28
C MET A 348 -9.98 4.97 8.99
N LEU A 349 -9.97 5.85 7.99
CA LEU A 349 -11.17 6.56 7.55
C LEU A 349 -12.24 5.60 7.02
N ASP A 350 -11.89 4.62 6.20
CA ASP A 350 -12.82 3.61 5.69
C ASP A 350 -13.47 2.80 6.82
N HIS A 351 -12.68 2.44 7.85
CA HIS A 351 -13.17 1.71 9.02
C HIS A 351 -14.30 2.47 9.75
N PHE A 352 -14.13 3.77 9.99
CA PHE A 352 -15.10 4.56 10.74
C PHE A 352 -16.23 5.13 9.88
N LEU A 353 -15.97 5.41 8.62
CA LEU A 353 -16.88 6.16 7.73
C LEU A 353 -17.51 5.30 6.63
N GLY A 354 -17.04 4.06 6.42
CA GLY A 354 -17.61 3.13 5.43
C GLY A 354 -17.41 3.58 3.97
N LEU A 355 -16.27 4.19 3.65
CA LEU A 355 -16.02 4.83 2.35
C LEU A 355 -16.05 3.87 1.16
N THR A 356 -15.70 2.59 1.40
CA THR A 356 -15.63 1.55 0.36
C THR A 356 -16.66 0.44 0.59
N SER A 357 -17.62 0.65 1.48
CA SER A 357 -18.77 -0.22 1.71
C SER A 357 -19.82 0.11 0.65
N ALA A 358 -19.80 -0.60 -0.49
CA ALA A 358 -20.84 -0.59 -1.50
C ALA A 358 -21.26 -2.02 -1.80
#